data_e7abde1804b8af0b372ae4f36addebd2
#
_entry.id   e7abde1804b8af0b372ae4f36addebd2
#
_cell.length_a   1.000
_cell.length_b   1.000
_cell.length_c   1.000
_cell.angle_alpha   90.00
_cell.angle_beta   90.00
_cell.angle_gamma   90.00
#
_symmetry.space_group_name_H-M   'P 1'
#
loop_
_entity.id
_entity.type
_entity.pdbx_description
1 polymer ?
#
loop_
_entity_poly.entity_id
_entity_poly.type
_entity_poly.pdbx_seq_one_letter_code
_entity_poly.pdbx_strand_id
1 'polypeptide(L)'
;MRNSLIVILLFLIGISANAQSHNEQVTVEGTYAPQIQKSERITKTPDITENDFNIPNYEINTEDYIYNYNIDLEPVSPLTYTQKNDYVTTNNFLKAGLGTRVSPDFLFRHYSNPTKRMSLGIGVTHNATWLGMKDYENAKYMNNEFRLSMTNRFSQLQLHSYVNYHYDMYFLNNDTDANARKIHSLNAGVNANNNKSSYMSLYDEFALDYSYSGIQGGMQENLLKFNAHLEHTNSWFRSKDNMQTLSLDLNAELDNIEQTLFIIAANPHLAFDGEFYNLHLGFRVDAKTNSTSVGGLYPDIKGSLYLFERNFEFYAGLGGKTKINSLKEILSENPFIISDLTKIAEFDYEKTKFDFQ
;
A
#
# COMPACT_ATOMS: atom_id res chain seq x y z
N MET A 1 -11.13 -41.31 13.10
CA MET A 1 -11.18 -39.85 12.84
C MET A 1 -10.94 -38.96 14.06
N ARG A 2 -11.52 -39.27 15.25
CA ARG A 2 -11.35 -38.43 16.47
C ARG A 2 -9.92 -38.42 17.03
N ASN A 3 -9.17 -39.52 16.88
CA ASN A 3 -7.79 -39.62 17.38
C ASN A 3 -6.74 -38.99 16.45
N SER A 4 -7.02 -38.86 15.14
CA SER A 4 -6.12 -38.23 14.19
C SER A 4 -6.09 -36.71 14.34
N LEU A 5 -7.23 -36.11 14.75
CA LEU A 5 -7.33 -34.66 15.00
C LEU A 5 -6.52 -34.23 16.23
N ILE A 6 -6.47 -35.09 17.26
CA ILE A 6 -5.69 -34.85 18.48
C ILE A 6 -4.20 -34.93 18.20
N VAL A 7 -3.76 -35.83 17.32
CA VAL A 7 -2.35 -35.96 16.92
C VAL A 7 -1.88 -34.73 16.10
N ILE A 8 -2.75 -34.21 15.23
CA ILE A 8 -2.46 -32.99 14.46
C ILE A 8 -2.37 -31.78 15.39
N LEU A 9 -3.28 -31.67 16.38
CA LEU A 9 -3.27 -30.60 17.36
C LEU A 9 -2.02 -30.64 18.27
N LEU A 10 -1.59 -31.82 18.67
CA LEU A 10 -0.35 -32.02 19.47
C LEU A 10 0.91 -31.73 18.64
N PHE A 11 0.89 -32.00 17.33
CA PHE A 11 1.99 -31.66 16.44
C PHE A 11 2.15 -30.15 16.24
N LEU A 12 1.04 -29.42 16.14
CA LEU A 12 1.01 -27.96 16.07
C LEU A 12 1.55 -27.28 17.35
N ILE A 13 1.26 -27.85 18.52
CA ILE A 13 1.76 -27.33 19.81
C ILE A 13 3.26 -27.63 19.99
N GLY A 14 3.79 -28.70 19.41
CA GLY A 14 5.21 -29.07 19.51
C GLY A 14 6.16 -28.17 18.71
N ILE A 15 5.67 -27.43 17.71
CA ILE A 15 6.49 -26.55 16.87
C ILE A 15 6.77 -25.20 17.56
N SER A 16 5.94 -24.78 18.51
CA SER A 16 6.06 -23.51 19.22
C SER A 16 7.11 -23.47 20.35
N ALA A 17 7.78 -24.60 20.67
CA ALA A 17 8.66 -24.69 21.83
C ALA A 17 10.11 -24.25 21.62
N ASN A 18 10.50 -23.80 20.43
CA ASN A 18 11.89 -23.38 20.13
C ASN A 18 12.10 -21.88 19.86
N ALA A 19 11.15 -21.03 20.20
CA ALA A 19 11.32 -19.58 20.13
C ALA A 19 12.06 -19.10 21.39
N GLN A 20 13.39 -19.14 21.40
CA GLN A 20 14.18 -18.36 22.35
C GLN A 20 14.11 -16.90 21.95
N SER A 21 13.31 -16.12 22.67
CA SER A 21 13.29 -14.66 22.57
C SER A 21 14.57 -14.10 23.20
N HIS A 22 15.42 -13.49 22.39
CA HIS A 22 16.47 -12.62 22.89
C HIS A 22 15.84 -11.26 23.18
N ASN A 23 15.51 -11.01 24.45
CA ASN A 23 14.92 -9.76 24.91
C ASN A 23 16.07 -8.87 25.39
N GLU A 24 16.55 -7.95 24.56
CA GLU A 24 17.35 -6.81 25.03
C GLU A 24 16.40 -5.73 25.55
N GLN A 25 16.26 -5.66 26.86
CA GLN A 25 15.62 -4.54 27.52
C GLN A 25 16.58 -3.35 27.55
N VAL A 26 16.35 -2.39 26.66
CA VAL A 26 16.95 -1.06 26.79
C VAL A 26 16.12 -0.25 27.79
N THR A 27 16.60 -0.18 29.04
CA THR A 27 16.02 0.69 30.07
C THR A 27 16.49 2.10 29.81
N VAL A 28 15.66 2.97 29.26
CA VAL A 28 15.94 4.40 29.21
C VAL A 28 15.44 5.02 30.53
N GLU A 29 16.29 5.22 31.48
CA GLU A 29 16.02 6.01 32.70
C GLU A 29 16.05 7.51 32.34
N GLY A 30 14.93 8.05 31.95
CA GLY A 30 14.70 9.49 31.85
C GLY A 30 14.00 9.95 33.13
N THR A 31 14.71 10.61 34.04
CA THR A 31 14.10 11.34 35.17
C THR A 31 13.37 12.58 34.61
N TYR A 32 12.14 12.41 34.23
CA TYR A 32 11.24 13.53 33.95
C TYR A 32 10.50 13.88 35.23
N ALA A 33 10.93 14.98 35.90
CA ALA A 33 10.19 15.56 37.02
C ALA A 33 9.29 16.67 36.48
N PRO A 34 7.97 16.44 36.32
CA PRO A 34 7.06 17.52 35.94
C PRO A 34 6.93 18.53 37.08
N GLN A 35 7.43 19.74 36.90
CA GLN A 35 7.11 20.85 37.78
C GLN A 35 5.68 21.34 37.47
N ILE A 36 4.73 20.93 38.29
CA ILE A 36 3.38 21.52 38.27
C ILE A 36 3.49 22.88 38.93
N GLN A 37 3.41 23.95 38.15
CA GLN A 37 3.22 25.29 38.71
C GLN A 37 1.87 25.29 39.42
N LYS A 38 1.89 25.57 40.73
CA LYS A 38 0.66 25.83 41.48
C LYS A 38 0.01 27.11 40.90
N SER A 39 -1.05 26.92 40.15
CA SER A 39 -1.94 28.06 39.82
C SER A 39 -2.65 28.51 41.09
N GLU A 40 -2.48 29.77 41.46
CA GLU A 40 -3.27 30.33 42.55
C GLU A 40 -4.74 30.36 42.14
N ARG A 41 -5.57 29.77 42.98
CA ARG A 41 -7.02 29.78 42.81
C ARG A 41 -7.50 31.22 42.96
N ILE A 42 -8.17 31.78 41.94
CA ILE A 42 -8.80 33.08 42.00
C ILE A 42 -9.92 33.00 43.02
N THR A 43 -9.67 33.56 44.24
CA THR A 43 -10.62 33.61 45.34
C THR A 43 -11.36 34.95 45.40
N LYS A 44 -11.46 35.68 44.29
CA LYS A 44 -12.33 36.84 44.25
C LYS A 44 -13.75 36.36 44.01
N THR A 45 -14.53 36.33 45.07
CA THR A 45 -15.99 36.31 44.98
C THR A 45 -16.45 37.61 44.31
N PRO A 46 -17.24 37.57 43.25
CA PRO A 46 -17.80 38.78 42.69
C PRO A 46 -18.75 39.40 43.74
N ASP A 47 -18.58 40.69 44.01
CA ASP A 47 -19.50 41.48 44.82
C ASP A 47 -20.80 41.60 44.00
N ILE A 48 -21.81 40.84 44.39
CA ILE A 48 -23.15 40.95 43.86
C ILE A 48 -23.82 42.10 44.58
N THR A 49 -23.80 43.31 44.02
CA THR A 49 -24.67 44.38 44.46
C THR A 49 -26.08 43.97 44.09
N GLU A 50 -26.88 43.64 45.09
CA GLU A 50 -28.31 43.48 44.92
C GLU A 50 -28.89 44.83 44.46
N ASN A 51 -29.15 44.97 43.17
CA ASN A 51 -29.97 46.00 42.66
C ASN A 51 -31.41 45.63 43.01
N ASP A 52 -32.03 46.42 43.90
CA ASP A 52 -33.46 46.40 44.13
C ASP A 52 -34.19 46.67 42.82
N PHE A 53 -34.48 45.60 42.08
CA PHE A 53 -35.41 45.69 40.96
C PHE A 53 -36.84 45.87 41.52
N ASN A 54 -37.33 47.06 41.49
CA ASN A 54 -38.74 47.33 41.72
C ASN A 54 -39.53 46.72 40.57
N ILE A 55 -40.03 45.47 40.76
CA ILE A 55 -40.85 44.75 39.77
C ILE A 55 -42.22 45.42 39.80
N PRO A 56 -42.61 46.17 38.76
CA PRO A 56 -43.98 46.71 38.73
C PRO A 56 -44.96 45.55 38.67
N ASN A 57 -45.96 45.59 39.51
CA ASN A 57 -47.01 44.59 39.57
C ASN A 57 -47.84 44.69 38.29
N TYR A 58 -47.54 43.84 37.28
CA TYR A 58 -48.39 43.77 36.10
C TYR A 58 -49.48 42.71 36.37
N GLU A 59 -50.75 43.18 36.44
CA GLU A 59 -51.87 42.28 36.30
C GLU A 59 -51.87 41.73 34.86
N ILE A 60 -51.42 40.49 34.67
CA ILE A 60 -51.53 39.84 33.39
C ILE A 60 -52.96 39.37 33.22
N ASN A 61 -53.70 40.13 32.42
CA ASN A 61 -55.03 39.74 32.00
C ASN A 61 -54.89 38.57 31.02
N THR A 62 -54.95 37.33 31.50
CA THR A 62 -54.95 36.15 30.66
C THR A 62 -56.37 35.92 30.13
N GLU A 63 -56.71 36.65 29.07
CA GLU A 63 -57.79 36.19 28.20
C GLU A 63 -57.26 35.01 27.39
N ASP A 64 -57.89 33.86 27.57
CA ASP A 64 -57.57 32.63 26.80
C ASP A 64 -57.90 32.83 25.32
N TYR A 65 -56.98 33.45 24.57
CA TYR A 65 -57.07 33.42 23.13
C TYR A 65 -56.53 32.08 22.60
N ILE A 66 -57.45 31.16 22.36
CA ILE A 66 -57.17 29.95 21.64
C ILE A 66 -56.98 30.33 20.16
N TYR A 67 -55.75 30.63 19.77
CA TYR A 67 -55.39 30.77 18.37
C TYR A 67 -55.30 29.37 17.75
N ASN A 68 -56.34 28.94 17.05
CA ASN A 68 -56.25 27.81 16.13
C ASN A 68 -55.44 28.24 14.91
N TYR A 69 -54.10 28.18 15.00
CA TYR A 69 -53.23 28.27 13.84
C TYR A 69 -53.23 26.93 13.13
N ASN A 70 -54.01 26.81 12.08
CA ASN A 70 -53.75 25.77 11.05
C ASN A 70 -52.56 26.27 10.25
N ILE A 71 -51.36 25.90 10.67
CA ILE A 71 -50.16 26.07 9.84
C ILE A 71 -50.20 24.95 8.84
N ASP A 72 -50.66 25.27 7.62
CA ASP A 72 -50.50 24.35 6.48
C ASP A 72 -49.01 24.34 6.09
N LEU A 73 -48.26 23.45 6.73
CA LEU A 73 -46.86 23.24 6.41
C LEU A 73 -46.82 22.56 5.06
N GLU A 74 -46.55 23.30 4.01
CA GLU A 74 -46.16 22.67 2.73
C GLU A 74 -45.01 21.68 3.00
N PRO A 75 -45.14 20.42 2.56
CA PRO A 75 -44.08 19.45 2.76
C PRO A 75 -42.81 19.97 2.08
N VAL A 76 -41.77 20.20 2.87
CA VAL A 76 -40.46 20.63 2.38
C VAL A 76 -40.00 19.59 1.40
N SER A 77 -39.94 19.95 0.11
CA SER A 77 -39.38 19.08 -0.92
C SER A 77 -37.96 18.73 -0.50
N PRO A 78 -37.60 17.46 -0.42
CA PRO A 78 -36.21 17.09 -0.08
C PRO A 78 -35.29 17.73 -1.11
N LEU A 79 -34.38 18.58 -0.65
CA LEU A 79 -33.29 19.12 -1.46
C LEU A 79 -32.46 17.92 -1.91
N THR A 80 -32.71 17.41 -3.10
CA THR A 80 -31.80 16.51 -3.78
C THR A 80 -30.58 17.31 -4.17
N TYR A 81 -29.57 17.30 -3.29
CA TYR A 81 -28.23 17.77 -3.62
C TYR A 81 -27.63 16.79 -4.63
N THR A 82 -27.87 17.04 -5.90
CA THR A 82 -27.05 16.44 -6.94
C THR A 82 -25.70 17.12 -6.88
N GLN A 83 -24.75 16.50 -6.23
CA GLN A 83 -23.36 16.92 -6.28
C GLN A 83 -22.95 16.89 -7.76
N LYS A 84 -23.01 18.04 -8.40
CA LYS A 84 -22.44 18.20 -9.73
C LYS A 84 -20.93 18.13 -9.52
N ASN A 85 -20.39 16.95 -9.74
CA ASN A 85 -18.96 16.77 -9.81
C ASN A 85 -18.45 17.48 -11.07
N ASP A 86 -18.34 18.78 -11.02
CA ASP A 86 -17.63 19.58 -12.02
C ASP A 86 -16.10 19.36 -11.83
N TYR A 87 -15.69 18.09 -11.80
CA TYR A 87 -14.29 17.78 -11.98
C TYR A 87 -13.96 18.05 -13.45
N VAL A 88 -13.35 19.22 -13.67
CA VAL A 88 -12.69 19.47 -14.94
C VAL A 88 -11.55 18.47 -15.03
N THR A 89 -11.79 17.33 -15.66
CA THR A 89 -10.75 16.35 -15.96
C THR A 89 -9.87 16.96 -17.05
N THR A 90 -8.76 17.55 -16.65
CA THR A 90 -7.75 18.02 -17.60
C THR A 90 -7.04 16.81 -18.18
N ASN A 91 -7.15 16.63 -19.51
CA ASN A 91 -6.46 15.55 -20.20
C ASN A 91 -4.94 15.76 -20.28
N ASN A 92 -4.48 16.96 -20.02
CA ASN A 92 -3.08 17.33 -20.12
C ASN A 92 -2.63 18.04 -18.84
N PHE A 93 -1.47 17.69 -18.37
CA PHE A 93 -0.80 18.37 -17.27
C PHE A 93 0.65 18.67 -17.66
N LEU A 94 1.04 19.92 -17.56
CA LEU A 94 2.40 20.36 -17.80
C LEU A 94 2.89 21.17 -16.60
N LYS A 95 4.03 20.76 -16.06
CA LYS A 95 4.76 21.51 -15.04
C LYS A 95 6.20 21.70 -15.54
N ALA A 96 6.69 22.92 -15.49
CA ALA A 96 8.08 23.24 -15.75
C ALA A 96 8.60 24.17 -14.67
N GLY A 97 9.79 23.92 -14.18
CA GLY A 97 10.43 24.69 -13.13
C GLY A 97 11.94 24.77 -13.33
N LEU A 98 12.54 25.81 -12.78
CA LEU A 98 13.98 25.94 -12.72
C LEU A 98 14.36 26.34 -11.29
N GLY A 99 15.07 25.46 -10.61
CA GLY A 99 15.55 25.71 -9.26
C GLY A 99 16.90 26.42 -9.22
N THR A 100 17.34 26.77 -8.02
CA THR A 100 18.72 27.21 -7.78
C THR A 100 19.70 26.13 -8.25
N ARG A 101 20.91 26.51 -8.63
CA ARG A 101 21.94 25.60 -9.17
C ARG A 101 21.61 24.95 -10.51
N VAL A 102 20.81 25.66 -11.33
CA VAL A 102 20.36 25.13 -12.62
C VAL A 102 19.76 23.74 -12.45
N SER A 103 18.70 23.68 -11.66
CA SER A 103 17.95 22.44 -11.39
C SER A 103 16.63 22.46 -12.16
N PRO A 104 16.61 22.00 -13.43
CA PRO A 104 15.39 21.89 -14.20
C PRO A 104 14.49 20.78 -13.63
N ASP A 105 13.20 21.07 -13.57
CA ASP A 105 12.13 20.14 -13.25
C ASP A 105 11.07 20.24 -14.33
N PHE A 106 10.79 19.14 -15.00
CA PHE A 106 9.79 19.06 -16.06
C PHE A 106 8.93 17.82 -15.87
N LEU A 107 7.62 18.01 -15.92
CA LEU A 107 6.64 16.95 -15.87
C LEU A 107 5.55 17.19 -16.91
N PHE A 108 5.40 16.27 -17.83
CA PHE A 108 4.30 16.25 -18.78
C PHE A 108 3.49 14.96 -18.58
N ARG A 109 2.18 15.08 -18.55
CA ARG A 109 1.25 13.95 -18.56
C ARG A 109 0.10 14.25 -19.52
N HIS A 110 -0.22 13.26 -20.32
CA HIS A 110 -1.37 13.28 -21.22
C HIS A 110 -2.21 12.03 -21.02
N TYR A 111 -3.52 12.23 -20.84
CA TYR A 111 -4.49 11.15 -20.80
C TYR A 111 -5.55 11.38 -21.86
N SER A 112 -5.87 10.34 -22.61
CA SER A 112 -6.91 10.38 -23.62
C SER A 112 -7.74 9.11 -23.58
N ASN A 113 -9.00 9.24 -24.00
CA ASN A 113 -9.92 8.12 -24.18
C ASN A 113 -10.33 8.09 -25.65
N PRO A 114 -9.51 7.50 -26.56
CA PRO A 114 -9.80 7.45 -27.99
C PRO A 114 -11.12 6.78 -28.29
N THR A 115 -11.54 5.85 -27.44
CA THR A 115 -12.85 5.21 -27.49
C THR A 115 -13.41 5.07 -26.06
N LYS A 116 -14.71 4.75 -25.93
CA LYS A 116 -15.34 4.47 -24.62
C LYS A 116 -14.70 3.28 -23.88
N ARG A 117 -14.00 2.43 -24.60
CA ARG A 117 -13.36 1.21 -24.06
C ARG A 117 -11.85 1.31 -23.89
N MET A 118 -11.23 2.35 -24.42
CA MET A 118 -9.78 2.49 -24.44
C MET A 118 -9.36 3.79 -23.77
N SER A 119 -8.41 3.68 -22.85
CA SER A 119 -7.73 4.82 -22.23
C SER A 119 -6.24 4.72 -22.52
N LEU A 120 -5.63 5.83 -22.88
CA LEU A 120 -4.19 5.97 -23.12
C LEU A 120 -3.60 7.00 -22.16
N GLY A 121 -2.43 6.69 -21.60
CA GLY A 121 -1.66 7.60 -20.76
C GLY A 121 -0.23 7.70 -21.27
N ILE A 122 0.29 8.92 -21.38
CA ILE A 122 1.69 9.20 -21.71
C ILE A 122 2.22 10.12 -20.61
N GLY A 123 3.41 9.84 -20.10
CA GLY A 123 4.09 10.65 -19.10
C GLY A 123 5.57 10.83 -19.43
N VAL A 124 6.08 12.02 -19.20
CA VAL A 124 7.51 12.33 -19.29
C VAL A 124 7.88 13.12 -18.05
N THR A 125 8.92 12.68 -17.35
CA THR A 125 9.48 13.38 -16.20
C THR A 125 10.97 13.61 -16.44
N HIS A 126 11.43 14.81 -16.17
CA HIS A 126 12.85 15.16 -16.12
C HIS A 126 13.13 15.96 -14.86
N ASN A 127 14.10 15.51 -14.08
CA ASN A 127 14.55 16.21 -12.89
C ASN A 127 16.08 16.12 -12.82
N ALA A 128 16.75 17.25 -12.68
CA ALA A 128 18.20 17.27 -12.66
C ALA A 128 18.75 18.37 -11.76
N THR A 129 20.00 18.22 -11.37
CA THR A 129 20.83 19.29 -10.80
C THR A 129 22.17 19.27 -11.53
N TRP A 130 22.47 20.35 -12.27
CA TRP A 130 23.63 20.41 -13.15
C TRP A 130 24.84 21.09 -12.51
N LEU A 131 24.63 21.92 -11.50
CA LEU A 131 25.71 22.55 -10.76
C LEU A 131 25.92 21.88 -9.40
N GLY A 132 27.16 21.54 -9.09
CA GLY A 132 27.56 20.99 -7.81
C GLY A 132 27.35 21.92 -6.60
N MET A 133 27.60 21.44 -5.41
CA MET A 133 27.59 22.21 -4.16
C MET A 133 28.97 22.81 -3.89
N LYS A 134 29.02 23.86 -3.05
CA LYS A 134 30.26 24.61 -2.75
C LYS A 134 31.41 23.70 -2.32
N ASP A 135 31.17 22.67 -1.57
CA ASP A 135 32.21 21.73 -1.10
C ASP A 135 32.09 20.33 -1.76
N TYR A 136 31.16 20.21 -2.74
CA TYR A 136 30.81 18.95 -3.41
C TYR A 136 30.52 19.24 -4.89
N GLU A 137 31.55 19.51 -5.69
CA GLU A 137 31.42 19.87 -7.11
C GLU A 137 30.72 18.79 -7.94
N ASN A 138 30.82 17.53 -7.51
CA ASN A 138 30.21 16.36 -8.17
C ASN A 138 28.82 16.01 -7.65
N ALA A 139 28.20 16.82 -6.78
CA ALA A 139 26.82 16.59 -6.32
C ALA A 139 25.79 16.91 -7.41
N LYS A 140 25.89 16.22 -8.53
CA LYS A 140 25.02 16.34 -9.70
C LYS A 140 24.23 15.06 -9.89
N TYR A 141 23.00 15.21 -10.38
CA TYR A 141 22.18 14.07 -10.75
C TYR A 141 21.25 14.43 -11.90
N MET A 142 20.72 13.41 -12.56
CA MET A 142 19.70 13.55 -13.57
C MET A 142 18.82 12.29 -13.56
N ASN A 143 17.53 12.48 -13.45
CA ASN A 143 16.52 11.43 -13.50
C ASN A 143 15.56 11.73 -14.64
N ASN A 144 15.38 10.77 -15.54
CA ASN A 144 14.43 10.86 -16.65
C ASN A 144 13.51 9.66 -16.58
N GLU A 145 12.24 9.90 -16.79
CA GLU A 145 11.25 8.85 -16.88
C GLU A 145 10.34 9.07 -18.07
N PHE A 146 10.11 8.01 -18.80
CA PHE A 146 9.08 7.93 -19.84
C PHE A 146 8.08 6.84 -19.48
N ARG A 147 6.80 7.16 -19.49
CA ARG A 147 5.69 6.24 -19.21
C ARG A 147 4.71 6.20 -20.37
N LEU A 148 4.35 5.01 -20.75
CA LEU A 148 3.23 4.74 -21.66
C LEU A 148 2.32 3.72 -21.02
N SER A 149 1.02 3.98 -20.99
CA SER A 149 0.03 3.04 -20.46
C SER A 149 -1.21 3.00 -21.34
N MET A 150 -1.81 1.83 -21.43
CA MET A 150 -3.05 1.61 -22.17
C MET A 150 -3.95 0.70 -21.35
N THR A 151 -5.21 1.09 -21.22
CA THR A 151 -6.25 0.25 -20.62
C THR A 151 -7.35 0.01 -21.63
N ASN A 152 -7.61 -1.26 -21.93
CA ASN A 152 -8.73 -1.70 -22.74
C ASN A 152 -9.79 -2.36 -21.86
N ARG A 153 -11.03 -1.91 -21.99
CA ARG A 153 -12.18 -2.45 -21.24
C ARG A 153 -13.08 -3.21 -22.19
N PHE A 154 -13.11 -4.51 -22.03
CA PHE A 154 -14.06 -5.40 -22.68
C PHE A 154 -15.27 -5.63 -21.76
N SER A 155 -16.29 -6.35 -22.21
CA SER A 155 -17.49 -6.59 -21.41
C SER A 155 -17.20 -7.32 -20.09
N GLN A 156 -16.28 -8.27 -20.10
CA GLN A 156 -15.95 -9.12 -18.96
C GLN A 156 -14.48 -9.03 -18.55
N LEU A 157 -13.64 -8.40 -19.34
CA LEU A 157 -12.19 -8.34 -19.14
C LEU A 157 -11.70 -6.90 -19.23
N GLN A 158 -10.84 -6.51 -18.31
CA GLN A 158 -10.03 -5.30 -18.42
C GLN A 158 -8.57 -5.70 -18.62
N LEU A 159 -7.95 -5.14 -19.63
CA LEU A 159 -6.54 -5.33 -19.94
C LEU A 159 -5.81 -4.01 -19.74
N HIS A 160 -4.83 -4.00 -18.84
CA HIS A 160 -3.93 -2.87 -18.62
C HIS A 160 -2.53 -3.24 -19.07
N SER A 161 -1.95 -2.45 -19.96
CA SER A 161 -0.59 -2.63 -20.46
C SER A 161 0.22 -1.38 -20.19
N TYR A 162 1.51 -1.53 -19.87
CA TYR A 162 2.36 -0.38 -19.63
C TYR A 162 3.81 -0.64 -20.05
N VAL A 163 4.51 0.44 -20.32
CA VAL A 163 5.96 0.48 -20.52
C VAL A 163 6.49 1.72 -19.81
N ASN A 164 7.45 1.53 -18.91
CA ASN A 164 8.14 2.60 -18.20
C ASN A 164 9.64 2.45 -18.45
N TYR A 165 10.26 3.52 -18.88
CA TYR A 165 11.71 3.59 -19.04
C TYR A 165 12.27 4.67 -18.13
N HIS A 166 13.28 4.32 -17.34
CA HIS A 166 14.02 5.24 -16.48
C HIS A 166 15.48 5.30 -16.92
N TYR A 167 16.01 6.50 -16.94
CA TYR A 167 17.42 6.75 -17.12
C TYR A 167 17.90 7.72 -16.05
N ASP A 168 18.75 7.21 -15.17
CA ASP A 168 19.26 7.93 -14.03
C ASP A 168 20.76 8.08 -14.11
N MET A 169 21.27 9.24 -13.75
CA MET A 169 22.67 9.55 -13.71
C MET A 169 23.03 10.17 -12.35
N TYR A 170 23.99 9.58 -11.68
CA TYR A 170 24.50 10.02 -10.39
C TYR A 170 26.01 10.14 -10.41
N PHE A 171 26.54 11.21 -9.81
CA PHE A 171 27.96 11.37 -9.61
C PHE A 171 28.35 10.90 -8.20
N LEU A 172 29.36 10.05 -8.12
CA LEU A 172 29.90 9.57 -6.83
C LEU A 172 30.87 10.62 -6.29
N ASN A 173 30.66 11.07 -5.06
CA ASN A 173 31.41 12.21 -4.47
C ASN A 173 32.90 11.99 -4.29
N ASN A 174 33.38 10.74 -4.28
CA ASN A 174 34.79 10.41 -4.01
C ASN A 174 35.60 10.10 -5.28
N ASP A 175 34.99 10.18 -6.44
CA ASP A 175 35.67 9.84 -7.68
C ASP A 175 36.26 11.13 -8.31
N THR A 176 37.57 11.32 -8.18
CA THR A 176 38.29 12.41 -8.81
C THR A 176 38.23 12.37 -10.34
N ASP A 177 37.90 11.21 -10.88
CA ASP A 177 37.80 10.96 -12.33
C ASP A 177 36.36 11.12 -12.88
N ALA A 178 35.49 11.80 -12.17
CA ALA A 178 34.18 12.30 -12.64
C ALA A 178 33.32 11.32 -13.47
N ASN A 179 33.43 10.03 -13.25
CA ASN A 179 32.61 9.05 -13.94
C ASN A 179 31.21 9.00 -13.33
N ALA A 180 30.23 9.53 -14.06
CA ALA A 180 28.86 9.41 -13.67
C ALA A 180 28.40 7.95 -13.73
N ARG A 181 27.78 7.47 -12.65
CA ARG A 181 27.03 6.22 -12.68
C ARG A 181 25.75 6.42 -13.47
N LYS A 182 25.55 5.65 -14.52
CA LYS A 182 24.33 5.68 -15.33
C LYS A 182 23.57 4.38 -15.15
N ILE A 183 22.31 4.51 -14.81
CA ILE A 183 21.41 3.39 -14.56
C ILE A 183 20.29 3.46 -15.59
N HIS A 184 20.04 2.35 -16.26
CA HIS A 184 18.92 2.17 -17.18
C HIS A 184 17.96 1.15 -16.60
N SER A 185 16.68 1.47 -16.59
CA SER A 185 15.64 0.53 -16.19
C SER A 185 14.47 0.58 -17.16
N LEU A 186 14.08 -0.56 -17.67
CA LEU A 186 12.90 -0.75 -18.51
C LEU A 186 11.93 -1.67 -17.78
N ASN A 187 10.70 -1.24 -17.61
CA ASN A 187 9.63 -2.08 -17.05
C ASN A 187 8.49 -2.11 -18.05
N ALA A 188 8.06 -3.29 -18.44
CA ALA A 188 6.91 -3.51 -19.31
C ALA A 188 6.04 -4.60 -18.74
N GLY A 189 4.72 -4.38 -18.73
CA GLY A 189 3.83 -5.36 -18.17
C GLY A 189 2.44 -5.32 -18.76
N VAL A 190 1.74 -6.40 -18.54
CA VAL A 190 0.34 -6.59 -18.90
C VAL A 190 -0.38 -7.20 -17.71
N ASN A 191 -1.46 -6.55 -17.29
CA ASN A 191 -2.37 -7.05 -16.27
C ASN A 191 -3.75 -7.25 -16.92
N ALA A 192 -4.31 -8.41 -16.73
CA ALA A 192 -5.63 -8.79 -17.19
C ALA A 192 -6.47 -9.21 -16.01
N ASN A 193 -7.59 -8.53 -15.76
CA ASN A 193 -8.54 -8.89 -14.72
C ASN A 193 -9.95 -8.98 -15.30
N ASN A 194 -10.76 -9.88 -14.73
CA ASN A 194 -12.16 -9.89 -15.05
C ASN A 194 -12.91 -8.80 -14.27
N ASN A 195 -13.97 -8.25 -14.87
CA ASN A 195 -14.85 -7.33 -14.14
C ASN A 195 -15.66 -8.17 -13.16
N LYS A 196 -15.55 -7.93 -11.83
CA LYS A 196 -16.44 -8.53 -10.84
C LYS A 196 -17.90 -8.16 -11.20
N SER A 197 -18.54 -9.02 -11.99
CA SER A 197 -19.97 -8.94 -12.18
C SER A 197 -20.64 -9.56 -10.98
N SER A 198 -21.69 -8.93 -10.46
CA SER A 198 -22.47 -9.39 -9.30
C SER A 198 -23.01 -10.82 -9.40
N TYR A 199 -22.91 -11.42 -10.58
CA TYR A 199 -23.40 -12.77 -10.89
C TYR A 199 -22.28 -13.79 -11.09
N MET A 200 -21.01 -13.39 -11.16
CA MET A 200 -19.88 -14.31 -11.29
C MET A 200 -19.21 -14.44 -9.92
N SER A 201 -19.29 -15.63 -9.37
CA SER A 201 -18.59 -16.00 -8.12
C SER A 201 -17.08 -16.18 -8.31
N LEU A 202 -16.59 -16.12 -9.55
CA LEU A 202 -15.18 -16.30 -9.88
C LEU A 202 -14.56 -14.95 -10.28
N TYR A 203 -13.47 -14.60 -9.60
CA TYR A 203 -12.60 -13.47 -9.94
C TYR A 203 -11.24 -13.99 -10.34
N ASP A 204 -10.72 -13.49 -11.47
CA ASP A 204 -9.42 -13.88 -12.01
C ASP A 204 -8.61 -12.63 -12.32
N GLU A 205 -7.37 -12.63 -11.91
CA GLU A 205 -6.38 -11.63 -12.25
C GLU A 205 -5.07 -12.30 -12.68
N PHE A 206 -4.51 -11.84 -13.80
CA PHE A 206 -3.24 -12.32 -14.33
C PHE A 206 -2.35 -11.13 -14.63
N ALA A 207 -1.11 -11.18 -14.16
CA ALA A 207 -0.11 -10.16 -14.46
C ALA A 207 1.16 -10.82 -14.99
N LEU A 208 1.72 -10.24 -16.03
CA LEU A 208 3.03 -10.58 -16.56
C LEU A 208 3.85 -9.31 -16.66
N ASP A 209 4.96 -9.26 -15.92
CA ASP A 209 5.85 -8.12 -15.83
C ASP A 209 7.26 -8.52 -16.20
N TYR A 210 7.85 -7.76 -17.12
CA TYR A 210 9.25 -7.84 -17.46
C TYR A 210 9.96 -6.58 -16.98
N SER A 211 11.11 -6.73 -16.34
CA SER A 211 11.98 -5.62 -16.02
C SER A 211 13.43 -5.90 -16.38
N TYR A 212 14.03 -4.92 -17.01
CA TYR A 212 15.47 -4.82 -17.20
C TYR A 212 16.01 -3.72 -16.30
N SER A 213 17.11 -3.97 -15.62
CA SER A 213 17.82 -2.97 -14.83
C SER A 213 19.32 -3.16 -15.06
N GLY A 214 20.05 -2.07 -15.29
CA GLY A 214 21.48 -2.18 -15.56
C GLY A 214 22.23 -0.91 -15.24
N ILE A 215 23.45 -1.10 -14.73
CA ILE A 215 24.45 -0.05 -14.54
C ILE A 215 25.35 -0.06 -15.78
N GLN A 216 25.53 1.06 -16.41
CA GLN A 216 26.39 1.16 -17.60
C GLN A 216 27.82 0.72 -17.29
N GLY A 217 28.31 -0.30 -18.00
CA GLY A 217 29.63 -0.89 -17.77
C GLY A 217 29.74 -1.77 -16.52
N GLY A 218 28.61 -2.11 -15.89
CA GLY A 218 28.51 -2.95 -14.70
C GLY A 218 27.45 -4.03 -14.84
N MET A 219 26.81 -4.36 -13.73
CA MET A 219 25.80 -5.41 -13.63
C MET A 219 24.53 -5.10 -14.42
N GLN A 220 23.92 -6.15 -14.93
CA GLN A 220 22.65 -6.11 -15.67
C GLN A 220 21.76 -7.25 -15.19
N GLU A 221 20.49 -6.97 -15.05
CA GLU A 221 19.46 -7.91 -14.61
C GLU A 221 18.30 -7.94 -15.60
N ASN A 222 17.80 -9.12 -15.87
CA ASN A 222 16.53 -9.36 -16.57
C ASN A 222 15.62 -10.15 -15.64
N LEU A 223 14.50 -9.57 -15.27
CA LEU A 223 13.57 -10.13 -14.32
C LEU A 223 12.20 -10.27 -14.98
N LEU A 224 11.66 -11.50 -15.01
CA LEU A 224 10.32 -11.81 -15.48
C LEU A 224 9.49 -12.30 -14.30
N LYS A 225 8.36 -11.66 -14.07
CA LYS A 225 7.40 -12.04 -13.02
C LYS A 225 6.06 -12.39 -13.65
N PHE A 226 5.50 -13.50 -13.24
CA PHE A 226 4.13 -13.89 -13.51
C PHE A 226 3.37 -14.01 -12.20
N ASN A 227 2.20 -13.40 -12.13
CA ASN A 227 1.30 -13.50 -11.00
C ASN A 227 -0.08 -13.88 -11.51
N ALA A 228 -0.74 -14.80 -10.84
CA ALA A 228 -2.13 -15.13 -11.08
C ALA A 228 -2.86 -15.21 -9.74
N HIS A 229 -4.00 -14.58 -9.67
CA HIS A 229 -4.91 -14.62 -8.52
C HIS A 229 -6.26 -15.16 -8.99
N LEU A 230 -6.71 -16.24 -8.38
CA LEU A 230 -7.99 -16.87 -8.62
C LEU A 230 -8.80 -16.84 -7.33
N GLU A 231 -10.02 -16.35 -7.38
CA GLU A 231 -10.87 -16.20 -6.20
C GLU A 231 -12.28 -16.69 -6.50
N HIS A 232 -12.81 -17.51 -5.62
CA HIS A 232 -14.19 -17.98 -5.67
C HIS A 232 -14.90 -17.72 -4.34
N THR A 233 -15.91 -16.86 -4.37
CA THR A 233 -16.69 -16.52 -3.18
C THR A 233 -18.03 -17.27 -3.18
N ASN A 234 -18.33 -17.94 -2.07
CA ASN A 234 -19.58 -18.67 -1.88
C ASN A 234 -19.96 -18.72 -0.39
N SER A 235 -21.21 -19.03 -0.10
CA SER A 235 -21.71 -19.29 1.27
C SER A 235 -21.78 -20.80 1.52
N TRP A 236 -20.62 -21.44 1.76
CA TRP A 236 -20.56 -22.90 1.99
C TRP A 236 -21.09 -23.31 3.37
N PHE A 237 -20.92 -22.46 4.36
CA PHE A 237 -21.41 -22.70 5.71
C PHE A 237 -22.65 -21.85 5.94
N ARG A 238 -23.77 -22.40 5.87
CA ARG A 238 -25.19 -22.02 6.10
C ARG A 238 -25.54 -20.62 6.67
N SER A 239 -24.62 -19.70 6.84
CA SER A 239 -24.88 -18.34 7.31
C SER A 239 -24.89 -17.40 6.10
N LYS A 240 -26.01 -16.71 5.88
CA LYS A 240 -26.12 -15.69 4.82
C LYS A 240 -25.24 -14.46 5.09
N ASP A 241 -24.82 -14.30 6.33
CA ASP A 241 -24.10 -13.11 6.80
C ASP A 241 -22.57 -13.30 6.76
N ASN A 242 -22.09 -14.54 6.54
CA ASN A 242 -20.67 -14.86 6.49
C ASN A 242 -20.33 -15.46 5.12
N MET A 243 -19.73 -14.65 4.26
CA MET A 243 -19.21 -15.11 2.97
C MET A 243 -17.84 -15.79 3.19
N GLN A 244 -17.62 -16.88 2.47
CA GLN A 244 -16.32 -17.54 2.43
C GLN A 244 -15.72 -17.38 1.05
N THR A 245 -14.44 -17.06 1.01
CA THR A 245 -13.70 -16.87 -0.23
C THR A 245 -12.53 -17.85 -0.27
N LEU A 246 -12.57 -18.75 -1.23
CA LEU A 246 -11.43 -19.61 -1.55
C LEU A 246 -10.59 -18.93 -2.61
N SER A 247 -9.30 -18.78 -2.35
CA SER A 247 -8.38 -18.12 -3.27
C SER A 247 -7.13 -18.97 -3.50
N LEU A 248 -6.54 -18.76 -4.66
CA LEU A 248 -5.25 -19.34 -5.04
C LEU A 248 -4.39 -18.27 -5.70
N ASP A 249 -3.28 -17.94 -5.05
CA ASP A 249 -2.24 -17.10 -5.66
C ASP A 249 -1.14 -17.98 -6.23
N LEU A 250 -0.81 -17.76 -7.49
CA LEU A 250 0.32 -18.38 -8.17
C LEU A 250 1.31 -17.30 -8.55
N ASN A 251 2.57 -17.49 -8.20
CA ASN A 251 3.64 -16.57 -8.53
C ASN A 251 4.79 -17.35 -9.18
N ALA A 252 5.35 -16.80 -10.24
CA ALA A 252 6.58 -17.31 -10.81
C ALA A 252 7.51 -16.14 -11.10
N GLU A 253 8.77 -16.28 -10.73
CA GLU A 253 9.79 -15.26 -10.90
C GLU A 253 11.05 -15.90 -11.47
N LEU A 254 11.52 -15.33 -12.59
CA LEU A 254 12.75 -15.71 -13.26
C LEU A 254 13.67 -14.51 -13.28
N ASP A 255 14.76 -14.59 -12.58
CA ASP A 255 15.79 -13.56 -12.50
C ASP A 255 17.08 -14.06 -13.16
N ASN A 256 17.64 -13.24 -14.03
CA ASN A 256 18.89 -13.49 -14.70
C ASN A 256 19.81 -12.27 -14.53
N ILE A 257 20.76 -12.40 -13.61
CA ILE A 257 21.79 -11.39 -13.35
C ILE A 257 23.17 -11.96 -13.69
N GLU A 258 23.79 -12.74 -12.85
CA GLU A 258 25.03 -13.51 -13.10
C GLU A 258 24.71 -14.98 -13.28
N GLN A 259 23.70 -15.45 -12.57
CA GLN A 259 23.13 -16.77 -12.66
C GLN A 259 21.61 -16.67 -12.81
N THR A 260 21.02 -17.69 -13.37
CA THR A 260 19.56 -17.75 -13.49
C THR A 260 18.97 -18.32 -12.22
N LEU A 261 18.15 -17.52 -11.55
CA LEU A 261 17.35 -17.91 -10.39
C LEU A 261 15.90 -18.04 -10.82
N PHE A 262 15.24 -19.09 -10.38
CA PHE A 262 13.83 -19.29 -10.63
C PHE A 262 13.12 -19.67 -9.34
N ILE A 263 12.00 -19.03 -9.08
CA ILE A 263 11.07 -19.32 -7.99
C ILE A 263 9.68 -19.52 -8.57
N ILE A 264 8.97 -20.52 -8.10
CA ILE A 264 7.53 -20.68 -8.30
C ILE A 264 6.90 -20.86 -6.93
N ALA A 265 5.78 -20.19 -6.72
CA ALA A 265 5.05 -20.26 -5.47
C ALA A 265 3.56 -20.45 -5.70
N ALA A 266 2.93 -21.20 -4.82
CA ALA A 266 1.48 -21.35 -4.74
C ALA A 266 1.02 -21.04 -3.30
N ASN A 267 -0.01 -20.22 -3.17
CA ASN A 267 -0.59 -19.83 -1.90
C ASN A 267 -2.12 -20.02 -1.93
N PRO A 268 -2.61 -21.26 -1.68
CA PRO A 268 -4.03 -21.47 -1.44
C PRO A 268 -4.43 -20.96 -0.07
N HIS A 269 -5.54 -20.22 -0.02
CA HIS A 269 -6.06 -19.67 1.21
C HIS A 269 -7.58 -19.58 1.23
N LEU A 270 -8.15 -19.59 2.42
CA LEU A 270 -9.57 -19.47 2.68
C LEU A 270 -9.81 -18.24 3.59
N ALA A 271 -10.63 -17.32 3.12
CA ALA A 271 -11.02 -16.14 3.88
C ALA A 271 -12.47 -16.27 4.38
N PHE A 272 -12.68 -15.80 5.60
CA PHE A 272 -13.98 -15.71 6.25
C PHE A 272 -14.23 -14.25 6.62
N ASP A 273 -15.24 -13.64 6.00
CA ASP A 273 -15.65 -12.28 6.29
C ASP A 273 -16.92 -12.27 7.11
N GLY A 274 -16.81 -11.82 8.35
CA GLY A 274 -17.91 -11.61 9.28
C GLY A 274 -18.11 -10.14 9.61
N GLU A 275 -19.19 -9.84 10.32
CA GLU A 275 -19.49 -8.47 10.76
C GLU A 275 -18.40 -7.92 11.69
N PHE A 276 -17.91 -8.77 12.60
CA PHE A 276 -16.95 -8.40 13.66
C PHE A 276 -15.55 -8.97 13.47
N TYR A 277 -15.32 -9.76 12.43
CA TYR A 277 -14.02 -10.39 12.20
C TYR A 277 -13.74 -10.62 10.72
N ASN A 278 -12.47 -10.67 10.40
CA ASN A 278 -11.94 -11.21 9.14
C ASN A 278 -10.88 -12.25 9.50
N LEU A 279 -10.97 -13.44 8.93
CA LEU A 279 -10.01 -14.51 9.16
C LEU A 279 -9.53 -15.07 7.83
N HIS A 280 -8.21 -15.05 7.63
CA HIS A 280 -7.53 -15.60 6.48
C HIS A 280 -6.67 -16.79 6.92
N LEU A 281 -6.90 -17.95 6.35
CA LEU A 281 -6.22 -19.19 6.66
C LEU A 281 -5.62 -19.76 5.38
N GLY A 282 -4.31 -19.80 5.28
CA GLY A 282 -3.61 -20.31 4.13
C GLY A 282 -2.22 -20.83 4.45
N PHE A 283 -1.57 -21.26 3.41
CA PHE A 283 -0.17 -21.62 3.44
C PHE A 283 0.47 -21.35 2.07
N ARG A 284 1.74 -21.02 2.07
CA ARG A 284 2.52 -20.77 0.88
C ARG A 284 3.54 -21.88 0.69
N VAL A 285 3.62 -22.44 -0.51
CA VAL A 285 4.63 -23.38 -0.92
C VAL A 285 5.48 -22.73 -2.01
N ASP A 286 6.79 -22.65 -1.78
CA ASP A 286 7.75 -22.13 -2.74
C ASP A 286 8.66 -23.26 -3.23
N ALA A 287 8.92 -23.33 -4.53
CA ALA A 287 9.95 -24.15 -5.13
C ALA A 287 10.94 -23.27 -5.88
N LYS A 288 12.24 -23.59 -5.82
CA LYS A 288 13.31 -22.76 -6.38
C LYS A 288 14.45 -23.57 -6.94
N THR A 289 15.18 -22.97 -7.89
CA THR A 289 16.36 -23.56 -8.50
C THR A 289 17.65 -22.97 -7.90
N ASN A 290 18.77 -23.64 -8.12
CA ASN A 290 20.11 -23.20 -7.72
C ASN A 290 20.29 -22.95 -6.21
N SER A 291 19.58 -23.69 -5.37
CA SER A 291 19.67 -23.61 -3.93
C SER A 291 19.89 -24.97 -3.29
N THR A 292 20.52 -25.00 -2.13
CA THR A 292 20.69 -26.21 -1.31
C THR A 292 19.37 -26.75 -0.78
N SER A 293 18.32 -25.91 -0.69
CA SER A 293 16.96 -26.31 -0.34
C SER A 293 16.03 -26.14 -1.52
N VAL A 294 15.32 -27.20 -1.89
CA VAL A 294 14.46 -27.24 -3.09
C VAL A 294 13.19 -26.40 -2.93
N GLY A 295 12.75 -26.13 -1.71
CA GLY A 295 11.52 -25.38 -1.47
C GLY A 295 11.32 -24.96 -0.02
N GLY A 296 10.27 -24.20 0.21
CA GLY A 296 9.79 -23.72 1.51
C GLY A 296 8.30 -23.95 1.68
N LEU A 297 7.88 -24.17 2.90
CA LEU A 297 6.48 -24.18 3.32
C LEU A 297 6.32 -23.13 4.43
N TYR A 298 5.43 -22.19 4.20
CA TYR A 298 5.21 -21.06 5.09
C TYR A 298 3.73 -20.97 5.48
N PRO A 299 3.40 -20.66 6.72
CA PRO A 299 2.03 -20.30 7.07
C PRO A 299 1.64 -18.98 6.38
N ASP A 300 0.34 -18.80 6.11
CA ASP A 300 -0.26 -17.52 5.74
C ASP A 300 -1.59 -17.39 6.48
N ILE A 301 -1.49 -16.93 7.73
CA ILE A 301 -2.61 -16.83 8.66
C ILE A 301 -2.71 -15.38 9.09
N LYS A 302 -3.88 -14.78 8.91
CA LYS A 302 -4.17 -13.40 9.31
C LYS A 302 -5.54 -13.34 9.95
N GLY A 303 -5.71 -12.50 10.94
CA GLY A 303 -6.98 -12.29 11.60
C GLY A 303 -7.14 -10.83 12.00
N SER A 304 -8.32 -10.29 11.76
CA SER A 304 -8.75 -9.00 12.26
C SER A 304 -9.99 -9.16 13.10
N LEU A 305 -10.08 -8.42 14.19
CA LEU A 305 -11.25 -8.32 15.06
C LEU A 305 -11.69 -6.85 15.11
N TYR A 306 -12.93 -6.60 14.72
CA TYR A 306 -13.52 -5.28 14.70
C TYR A 306 -14.37 -5.05 15.95
N LEU A 307 -14.10 -3.99 16.71
CA LEU A 307 -14.85 -3.61 17.89
C LEU A 307 -15.47 -2.22 17.72
N PHE A 308 -16.52 -1.94 18.51
CA PHE A 308 -17.21 -0.64 18.53
C PHE A 308 -17.60 -0.14 17.14
N GLU A 309 -18.39 -0.91 16.41
CA GLU A 309 -18.85 -0.54 15.04
C GLU A 309 -17.68 -0.27 14.06
N ARG A 310 -16.61 -1.05 14.17
CA ARG A 310 -15.35 -0.95 13.39
C ARG A 310 -14.49 0.28 13.68
N ASN A 311 -14.68 0.96 14.81
CA ASN A 311 -13.82 2.05 15.22
C ASN A 311 -12.45 1.57 15.74
N PHE A 312 -12.37 0.30 16.17
CA PHE A 312 -11.13 -0.35 16.58
C PHE A 312 -10.95 -1.66 15.83
N GLU A 313 -9.75 -1.86 15.30
CA GLU A 313 -9.32 -3.08 14.65
C GLU A 313 -8.10 -3.63 15.38
N PHE A 314 -8.17 -4.90 15.79
CA PHE A 314 -7.03 -5.67 16.24
C PHE A 314 -6.63 -6.62 15.13
N TYR A 315 -5.42 -6.46 14.64
CA TYR A 315 -4.85 -7.29 13.59
C TYR A 315 -3.71 -8.15 14.12
N ALA A 316 -3.68 -9.41 13.73
CA ALA A 316 -2.56 -10.31 13.96
C ALA A 316 -2.32 -11.15 12.71
N GLY A 317 -1.06 -11.32 12.33
CA GLY A 317 -0.68 -12.08 11.15
C GLY A 317 0.57 -12.93 11.38
N LEU A 318 0.59 -14.09 10.75
CA LEU A 318 1.72 -15.01 10.70
C LEU A 318 1.95 -15.41 9.25
N GLY A 319 3.10 -15.08 8.69
CA GLY A 319 3.42 -15.35 7.29
C GLY A 319 4.91 -15.60 7.08
N GLY A 320 5.24 -16.00 5.86
CA GLY A 320 6.61 -16.16 5.41
C GLY A 320 6.67 -16.34 3.89
N LYS A 321 7.83 -16.09 3.31
CA LYS A 321 8.08 -16.27 1.87
C LYS A 321 9.57 -16.40 1.58
N THR A 322 9.88 -16.96 0.43
CA THR A 322 11.18 -16.80 -0.20
C THR A 322 11.15 -15.62 -1.16
N LYS A 323 12.20 -14.82 -1.19
CA LYS A 323 12.37 -13.65 -2.05
C LYS A 323 13.70 -13.75 -2.79
N ILE A 324 13.72 -13.28 -4.05
CA ILE A 324 14.97 -13.04 -4.78
C ILE A 324 15.39 -11.59 -4.51
N ASN A 325 16.67 -11.40 -4.16
CA ASN A 325 17.25 -10.06 -4.04
C ASN A 325 17.58 -9.54 -5.44
N SER A 326 16.70 -8.72 -6.00
CA SER A 326 16.87 -8.18 -7.35
C SER A 326 17.72 -6.91 -7.35
N LEU A 327 18.53 -6.74 -8.38
CA LEU A 327 19.30 -5.50 -8.62
C LEU A 327 18.36 -4.29 -8.71
N LYS A 328 17.20 -4.47 -9.33
CA LYS A 328 16.16 -3.43 -9.43
C LYS A 328 15.74 -2.90 -8.05
N GLU A 329 15.46 -3.78 -7.10
CA GLU A 329 15.05 -3.39 -5.76
C GLU A 329 16.19 -2.67 -5.02
N ILE A 330 17.38 -3.24 -5.09
CA ILE A 330 18.59 -2.68 -4.46
C ILE A 330 18.88 -1.28 -5.00
N LEU A 331 18.82 -1.08 -6.32
CA LEU A 331 19.05 0.24 -6.94
C LEU A 331 17.95 1.25 -6.59
N SER A 332 16.72 0.78 -6.36
CA SER A 332 15.61 1.65 -5.95
C SER A 332 15.78 2.15 -4.51
N GLU A 333 16.36 1.35 -3.63
CA GLU A 333 16.66 1.73 -2.24
C GLU A 333 17.93 2.57 -2.14
N ASN A 334 18.97 2.17 -2.85
CA ASN A 334 20.25 2.87 -2.83
C ASN A 334 20.94 2.87 -4.22
N PRO A 335 20.78 3.91 -5.02
CA PRO A 335 21.44 4.02 -6.33
C PRO A 335 22.97 4.17 -6.25
N PHE A 336 23.51 4.43 -5.06
CA PHE A 336 24.96 4.62 -4.82
C PHE A 336 25.69 3.35 -4.37
N ILE A 337 25.01 2.22 -4.32
CA ILE A 337 25.61 0.96 -3.88
C ILE A 337 26.81 0.58 -4.78
N ILE A 338 27.82 -0.05 -4.18
CA ILE A 338 29.04 -0.46 -4.91
C ILE A 338 28.69 -1.48 -5.98
N SER A 339 29.27 -1.36 -7.18
CA SER A 339 28.95 -2.19 -8.36
C SER A 339 29.43 -3.64 -8.23
N ASP A 340 30.33 -3.95 -7.29
CA ASP A 340 30.87 -5.29 -7.06
C ASP A 340 30.08 -5.98 -5.95
N LEU A 341 28.88 -6.40 -6.30
CA LEU A 341 27.97 -7.09 -5.39
C LEU A 341 27.97 -8.60 -5.72
N THR A 342 29.01 -9.30 -5.28
CA THR A 342 29.11 -10.76 -5.42
C THR A 342 27.98 -11.56 -4.73
N LYS A 343 27.03 -10.88 -4.08
CA LYS A 343 25.93 -11.47 -3.30
C LYS A 343 24.52 -11.08 -3.75
N ILE A 344 24.35 -10.41 -4.89
CA ILE A 344 23.00 -9.99 -5.32
C ILE A 344 22.16 -11.21 -5.73
N ALA A 345 22.75 -12.21 -6.35
CA ALA A 345 22.04 -13.39 -6.81
C ALA A 345 21.81 -14.40 -5.67
N GLU A 346 21.24 -13.98 -4.56
CA GLU A 346 20.92 -14.86 -3.43
C GLU A 346 19.41 -14.82 -3.12
N PHE A 347 18.89 -15.94 -2.65
CA PHE A 347 17.56 -16.01 -2.09
C PHE A 347 17.57 -15.53 -0.64
N ASP A 348 16.68 -14.64 -0.29
CA ASP A 348 16.42 -14.26 1.08
C ASP A 348 15.19 -15.00 1.63
N TYR A 349 15.19 -15.27 2.92
CA TYR A 349 14.17 -16.05 3.59
C TYR A 349 13.51 -15.24 4.71
N GLU A 350 12.30 -14.80 4.50
CA GLU A 350 11.42 -14.45 5.61
C GLU A 350 10.78 -15.72 6.17
N LYS A 351 11.42 -16.36 7.15
CA LYS A 351 10.92 -17.63 7.69
C LYS A 351 9.62 -17.49 8.45
N THR A 352 9.46 -16.40 9.20
CA THR A 352 8.26 -16.16 10.01
C THR A 352 8.19 -14.68 10.34
N LYS A 353 7.12 -14.03 9.93
CA LYS A 353 6.83 -12.64 10.28
C LYS A 353 5.59 -12.61 11.15
N PHE A 354 5.72 -12.01 12.34
CA PHE A 354 4.58 -11.67 13.19
C PHE A 354 4.27 -10.19 13.00
N ASP A 355 3.03 -9.88 12.72
CA ASP A 355 2.54 -8.51 12.59
C ASP A 355 1.40 -8.28 13.57
N PHE A 356 1.47 -7.20 14.36
CA PHE A 356 0.43 -6.77 15.29
C PHE A 356 0.17 -5.28 15.08
N GLN A 357 -1.07 -4.93 14.88
CA GLN A 357 -1.53 -3.54 14.81
C GLN A 357 -2.79 -3.34 15.63
#